data_3431cc28b20604199f411d9b0dc0f850
#
_entry.id   3431cc28b20604199f411d9b0dc0f850
#
_cell.length_a   1.000
_cell.length_b   1.000
_cell.length_c   1.000
_cell.angle_alpha   90.00
_cell.angle_beta   90.00
_cell.angle_gamma   90.00
#
_symmetry.space_group_name_H-M   'P 1'
#
loop_
_entity.id
_entity.type
_entity.pdbx_description
1 polymer ?
#
loop_
_entity_poly.entity_id
_entity_poly.type
_entity_poly.pdbx_seq_one_letter_code
_entity_poly.pdbx_strand_id
1 'polypeptide(L)'
;MLNINGGKLFMKKILVTLIARVLSTGVSFGADHKANIIVVTHGSDTDAFWGVVRNGVEAAKADTGADVQYRNPPTGDLNEMASLIEAAIAQKPDGIVVSIPAPDILGGPIKAAVAAGIPVISMNSGAGVSKSLGAVMHVGQPEYEAGLGGGEKSKGLGGKNSVCFNHEPMNTALKDRCQGFADGMGEKLNMVEVSSDFDDIKNTVIAHMSSNPDTGAIMAVGPTGCDPTIAALKEMGKAGKVVLGCFDLGPAIVDGIIDGTVNYAIDQQQFLQGYVPVVVLHLNHRNGTLPGNSINSGPGFVTKGNVELVKKLAGKER
;
A
#
# COMPACT_ATOMS: atom_id res chain seq x y z
N MET A 1 -22.88 -76.85 -35.19
CA MET A 1 -22.74 -75.48 -35.62
C MET A 1 -23.11 -74.53 -34.46
N LEU A 2 -22.12 -73.96 -33.75
CA LEU A 2 -22.35 -73.06 -32.62
C LEU A 2 -22.45 -71.65 -33.14
N ASN A 3 -23.50 -70.98 -32.72
CA ASN A 3 -23.88 -69.61 -33.12
C ASN A 3 -23.09 -68.56 -32.36
N ILE A 4 -22.14 -67.83 -33.01
CA ILE A 4 -21.20 -66.88 -32.38
C ILE A 4 -21.66 -65.42 -32.47
N ASN A 5 -22.93 -65.18 -32.65
CA ASN A 5 -23.44 -63.80 -32.87
C ASN A 5 -23.96 -63.04 -31.60
N GLY A 6 -23.95 -63.65 -30.41
CA GLY A 6 -24.44 -63.01 -29.18
C GLY A 6 -23.43 -62.10 -28.45
N GLY A 7 -22.11 -62.27 -28.67
CA GLY A 7 -21.08 -61.58 -27.88
C GLY A 7 -20.77 -60.15 -28.32
N LYS A 8 -20.97 -59.83 -29.60
CA LYS A 8 -20.60 -58.48 -30.15
C LYS A 8 -21.59 -57.36 -29.81
N LEU A 9 -22.86 -57.72 -29.55
CA LEU A 9 -23.89 -56.77 -29.23
C LEU A 9 -23.84 -56.33 -27.75
N PHE A 10 -23.38 -57.22 -26.86
CA PHE A 10 -23.27 -56.93 -25.43
C PHE A 10 -22.06 -56.02 -25.12
N MET A 11 -20.93 -56.21 -25.79
CA MET A 11 -19.73 -55.36 -25.64
C MET A 11 -19.93 -53.96 -26.18
N LYS A 12 -20.70 -53.75 -27.27
CA LYS A 12 -21.02 -52.39 -27.78
C LYS A 12 -21.91 -51.58 -26.83
N LYS A 13 -22.83 -52.22 -26.12
CA LYS A 13 -23.70 -51.51 -25.12
C LYS A 13 -22.93 -51.13 -23.85
N ILE A 14 -21.95 -51.93 -23.40
CA ILE A 14 -21.12 -51.60 -22.23
C ILE A 14 -20.14 -50.48 -22.57
N LEU A 15 -19.57 -50.45 -23.77
CA LEU A 15 -18.61 -49.40 -24.18
C LEU A 15 -19.30 -48.02 -24.35
N VAL A 16 -20.55 -48.00 -24.85
CA VAL A 16 -21.34 -46.76 -25.00
C VAL A 16 -21.77 -46.21 -23.63
N THR A 17 -22.07 -47.07 -22.65
CA THR A 17 -22.46 -46.62 -21.29
C THR A 17 -21.27 -46.12 -20.47
N LEU A 18 -20.03 -46.63 -20.71
CA LEU A 18 -18.83 -46.12 -20.06
C LEU A 18 -18.37 -44.80 -20.62
N ILE A 19 -18.49 -44.56 -21.93
CA ILE A 19 -18.14 -43.27 -22.59
C ILE A 19 -19.14 -42.19 -22.19
N ALA A 20 -20.43 -42.51 -22.02
CA ALA A 20 -21.42 -41.52 -21.56
C ALA A 20 -21.26 -41.07 -20.10
N ARG A 21 -20.57 -41.87 -19.23
CA ARG A 21 -20.27 -41.50 -17.85
C ARG A 21 -18.99 -40.69 -17.68
N VAL A 22 -18.05 -40.74 -18.62
CA VAL A 22 -16.82 -39.96 -18.60
C VAL A 22 -17.01 -38.53 -19.15
N LEU A 23 -18.06 -38.31 -19.94
CA LEU A 23 -18.37 -36.98 -20.50
C LEU A 23 -19.30 -36.11 -19.62
N SER A 24 -19.73 -36.60 -18.45
CA SER A 24 -20.59 -35.81 -17.53
C SER A 24 -19.89 -35.29 -16.28
N THR A 25 -18.57 -35.39 -16.17
CA THR A 25 -17.82 -34.52 -15.29
C THR A 25 -17.56 -33.18 -16.03
N GLY A 26 -18.64 -32.50 -16.35
CA GLY A 26 -18.58 -31.09 -16.69
C GLY A 26 -17.90 -30.40 -15.52
N VAL A 27 -16.72 -29.84 -15.75
CA VAL A 27 -16.15 -28.86 -14.86
C VAL A 27 -17.20 -27.73 -14.80
N SER A 28 -18.07 -27.83 -13.79
CA SER A 28 -18.92 -26.71 -13.41
C SER A 28 -17.94 -25.64 -12.98
N PHE A 29 -17.59 -24.73 -13.87
CA PHE A 29 -17.10 -23.41 -13.47
C PHE A 29 -18.22 -22.85 -12.63
N GLY A 30 -18.05 -22.89 -11.32
CA GLY A 30 -19.01 -22.39 -10.35
C GLY A 30 -19.23 -20.90 -10.56
N ALA A 31 -20.32 -20.60 -11.25
CA ALA A 31 -20.68 -19.24 -11.67
C ALA A 31 -21.33 -18.40 -10.56
N ASP A 32 -21.26 -18.81 -9.27
CA ASP A 32 -22.00 -18.13 -8.20
C ASP A 32 -21.22 -17.91 -6.88
N HIS A 33 -19.91 -18.23 -6.83
CA HIS A 33 -19.14 -17.96 -5.62
C HIS A 33 -18.57 -16.54 -5.67
N LYS A 34 -18.98 -15.69 -4.72
CA LYS A 34 -18.38 -14.37 -4.54
C LYS A 34 -16.91 -14.53 -4.20
N ALA A 35 -16.02 -13.76 -4.86
CA ALA A 35 -14.61 -13.76 -4.52
C ALA A 35 -14.43 -13.41 -3.03
N ASN A 36 -13.72 -14.26 -2.29
CA ASN A 36 -13.34 -14.02 -0.90
C ASN A 36 -11.91 -13.45 -0.88
N ILE A 37 -11.78 -12.17 -0.51
CA ILE A 37 -10.51 -11.44 -0.55
C ILE A 37 -10.19 -10.94 0.86
N ILE A 38 -8.94 -11.15 1.30
CA ILE A 38 -8.49 -10.66 2.60
C ILE A 38 -7.37 -9.63 2.37
N VAL A 39 -7.57 -8.43 2.91
CA VAL A 39 -6.60 -7.33 2.88
C VAL A 39 -5.94 -7.24 4.24
N VAL A 40 -4.61 -7.35 4.32
CA VAL A 40 -3.83 -7.26 5.55
C VAL A 40 -2.80 -6.14 5.43
N THR A 41 -2.90 -5.13 6.28
CA THR A 41 -2.02 -3.95 6.25
C THR A 41 -1.30 -3.75 7.58
N HIS A 42 -0.22 -2.97 7.59
CA HIS A 42 0.57 -2.71 8.80
C HIS A 42 0.13 -1.47 9.59
N GLY A 43 -0.85 -0.72 9.08
CA GLY A 43 -1.29 0.50 9.77
C GLY A 43 -1.98 0.24 11.09
N SER A 44 -1.80 1.14 12.05
CA SER A 44 -2.58 1.14 13.29
C SER A 44 -4.02 1.61 13.06
N ASP A 45 -4.90 1.40 14.04
CA ASP A 45 -6.31 1.83 13.94
C ASP A 45 -6.48 3.35 13.85
N THR A 46 -5.50 4.12 14.36
CA THR A 46 -5.54 5.58 14.42
C THR A 46 -4.83 6.26 13.25
N ASP A 47 -4.19 5.50 12.36
CA ASP A 47 -3.44 6.06 11.24
C ASP A 47 -4.37 6.55 10.14
N ALA A 48 -4.35 7.86 9.88
CA ALA A 48 -5.20 8.52 8.89
C ALA A 48 -4.94 8.03 7.45
N PHE A 49 -3.69 7.69 7.10
CA PHE A 49 -3.34 7.13 5.80
C PHE A 49 -4.12 5.84 5.52
N TRP A 50 -4.10 4.91 6.48
CA TRP A 50 -4.78 3.62 6.34
C TRP A 50 -6.29 3.74 6.38
N GLY A 51 -6.83 4.81 6.97
CA GLY A 51 -8.24 5.16 6.88
C GLY A 51 -8.68 5.38 5.42
N VAL A 52 -7.88 6.13 4.63
CA VAL A 52 -8.15 6.37 3.20
C VAL A 52 -8.00 5.09 2.37
N VAL A 53 -6.99 4.28 2.65
CA VAL A 53 -6.83 2.95 2.02
C VAL A 53 -8.06 2.08 2.27
N ARG A 54 -8.55 2.02 3.52
CA ARG A 54 -9.75 1.27 3.90
C ARG A 54 -10.98 1.75 3.14
N ASN A 55 -11.13 3.07 2.95
CA ASN A 55 -12.22 3.61 2.13
C ASN A 55 -12.17 3.10 0.68
N GLY A 56 -10.97 2.98 0.10
CA GLY A 56 -10.76 2.37 -1.22
C GLY A 56 -11.15 0.89 -1.26
N VAL A 57 -10.79 0.12 -0.24
CA VAL A 57 -11.17 -1.29 -0.11
C VAL A 57 -12.69 -1.45 -0.01
N GLU A 58 -13.37 -0.64 0.82
CA GLU A 58 -14.83 -0.70 0.97
C GLU A 58 -15.56 -0.27 -0.30
N ALA A 59 -15.05 0.73 -1.03
CA ALA A 59 -15.60 1.10 -2.34
C ALA A 59 -15.46 -0.05 -3.35
N ALA A 60 -14.29 -0.69 -3.43
CA ALA A 60 -14.08 -1.83 -4.32
C ALA A 60 -14.98 -3.02 -3.95
N LYS A 61 -15.18 -3.29 -2.64
CA LYS A 61 -16.14 -4.29 -2.15
C LYS A 61 -17.55 -4.00 -2.62
N ALA A 62 -17.98 -2.74 -2.52
CA ALA A 62 -19.32 -2.33 -2.97
C ALA A 62 -19.50 -2.49 -4.49
N ASP A 63 -18.49 -2.06 -5.28
CA ASP A 63 -18.56 -2.07 -6.74
C ASP A 63 -18.46 -3.48 -7.34
N THR A 64 -17.64 -4.35 -6.72
CA THR A 64 -17.41 -5.73 -7.21
C THR A 64 -18.42 -6.74 -6.67
N GLY A 65 -19.03 -6.46 -5.51
CA GLY A 65 -19.84 -7.42 -4.77
C GLY A 65 -19.05 -8.57 -4.14
N ALA A 66 -17.69 -8.50 -4.14
CA ALA A 66 -16.84 -9.47 -3.49
C ALA A 66 -17.02 -9.48 -1.97
N ASP A 67 -16.74 -10.62 -1.33
CA ASP A 67 -16.61 -10.69 0.13
C ASP A 67 -15.19 -10.26 0.51
N VAL A 68 -15.06 -9.05 1.08
CA VAL A 68 -13.75 -8.47 1.39
C VAL A 68 -13.65 -8.23 2.89
N GLN A 69 -12.55 -8.69 3.48
CA GLN A 69 -12.21 -8.45 4.88
C GLN A 69 -10.94 -7.61 4.96
N TYR A 70 -10.99 -6.49 5.66
CA TYR A 70 -9.82 -5.67 5.97
C TYR A 70 -9.33 -6.00 7.39
N ARG A 71 -8.03 -6.23 7.53
CA ARG A 71 -7.37 -6.58 8.81
C ARG A 71 -6.08 -5.79 8.98
N ASN A 72 -5.84 -5.34 10.17
CA ASN A 72 -4.60 -4.69 10.57
C ASN A 72 -4.34 -4.96 12.06
N PRO A 73 -3.08 -4.94 12.51
CA PRO A 73 -2.78 -4.92 13.93
C PRO A 73 -3.21 -3.56 14.52
N PRO A 74 -3.97 -3.51 15.63
CA PRO A 74 -4.46 -2.24 16.19
C PRO A 74 -3.37 -1.23 16.50
N THR A 75 -2.18 -1.71 16.89
CA THR A 75 -1.02 -0.88 17.25
C THR A 75 0.03 -0.75 16.15
N GLY A 76 -0.14 -1.42 15.00
CA GLY A 76 0.85 -1.49 13.94
C GLY A 76 1.97 -2.51 14.18
N ASP A 77 1.82 -3.46 15.14
CA ASP A 77 2.82 -4.49 15.42
C ASP A 77 2.97 -5.47 14.24
N LEU A 78 4.19 -5.61 13.72
CA LEU A 78 4.46 -6.42 12.52
C LEU A 78 4.44 -7.92 12.78
N ASN A 79 4.67 -8.39 14.02
CA ASN A 79 4.54 -9.81 14.36
C ASN A 79 3.06 -10.18 14.47
N GLU A 80 2.23 -9.28 15.00
CA GLU A 80 0.78 -9.45 14.96
C GLU A 80 0.28 -9.47 13.52
N MET A 81 0.79 -8.59 12.65
CA MET A 81 0.47 -8.61 11.21
C MET A 81 0.85 -9.94 10.56
N ALA A 82 2.03 -10.50 10.87
CA ALA A 82 2.43 -11.83 10.38
C ALA A 82 1.41 -12.90 10.76
N SER A 83 0.95 -12.89 12.01
CA SER A 83 -0.10 -13.80 12.51
C SER A 83 -1.44 -13.59 11.80
N LEU A 84 -1.81 -12.34 11.45
CA LEU A 84 -3.01 -12.04 10.67
C LEU A 84 -2.92 -12.59 9.25
N ILE A 85 -1.73 -12.58 8.62
CA ILE A 85 -1.51 -13.19 7.30
C ILE A 85 -1.67 -14.71 7.39
N GLU A 86 -1.08 -15.36 8.41
CA GLU A 86 -1.22 -16.81 8.64
C GLU A 86 -2.68 -17.20 8.87
N ALA A 87 -3.41 -16.42 9.66
CA ALA A 87 -4.84 -16.62 9.86
C ALA A 87 -5.68 -16.39 8.58
N ALA A 88 -5.21 -15.53 7.69
CA ALA A 88 -5.83 -15.34 6.36
C ALA A 88 -5.63 -16.59 5.49
N ILE A 89 -4.42 -17.14 5.44
CA ILE A 89 -4.10 -18.36 4.68
C ILE A 89 -5.00 -19.55 5.11
N ALA A 90 -5.21 -19.71 6.42
CA ALA A 90 -6.04 -20.78 6.97
C ALA A 90 -7.50 -20.74 6.47
N GLN A 91 -7.99 -19.56 6.06
CA GLN A 91 -9.34 -19.38 5.50
C GLN A 91 -9.42 -19.71 4.01
N LYS A 92 -8.29 -19.99 3.34
CA LYS A 92 -8.19 -20.31 1.92
C LYS A 92 -8.96 -19.30 1.04
N PRO A 93 -8.64 -17.98 1.13
CA PRO A 93 -9.30 -16.98 0.31
C PRO A 93 -8.93 -17.11 -1.17
N ASP A 94 -9.70 -16.49 -2.04
CA ASP A 94 -9.43 -16.39 -3.48
C ASP A 94 -8.31 -15.38 -3.80
N GLY A 95 -7.89 -14.59 -2.82
CA GLY A 95 -6.74 -13.71 -2.91
C GLY A 95 -6.43 -12.97 -1.62
N ILE A 96 -5.16 -12.61 -1.46
CA ILE A 96 -4.68 -11.78 -0.34
C ILE A 96 -4.03 -10.52 -0.89
N VAL A 97 -4.38 -9.37 -0.30
CA VAL A 97 -3.67 -8.10 -0.48
C VAL A 97 -2.84 -7.83 0.77
N VAL A 98 -1.57 -7.44 0.61
CA VAL A 98 -0.68 -7.26 1.76
C VAL A 98 0.27 -6.08 1.56
N SER A 99 0.51 -5.26 2.59
CA SER A 99 1.62 -4.31 2.62
C SER A 99 2.88 -5.00 3.19
N ILE A 100 4.08 -4.60 2.73
CA ILE A 100 5.33 -5.28 3.10
C ILE A 100 6.37 -4.28 3.62
N PRO A 101 6.15 -3.65 4.81
CA PRO A 101 7.10 -2.68 5.36
C PRO A 101 8.43 -3.32 5.77
N ALA A 102 8.40 -4.53 6.33
CA ALA A 102 9.56 -5.27 6.81
C ALA A 102 9.60 -6.68 6.20
N PRO A 103 10.30 -6.87 5.08
CA PRO A 103 10.39 -8.17 4.40
C PRO A 103 10.94 -9.31 5.26
N ASP A 104 11.83 -9.01 6.20
CA ASP A 104 12.43 -10.01 7.10
C ASP A 104 11.38 -10.63 8.03
N ILE A 105 10.37 -9.87 8.43
CA ILE A 105 9.27 -10.34 9.31
C ILE A 105 8.15 -10.98 8.47
N LEU A 106 7.74 -10.31 7.39
CA LEU A 106 6.51 -10.65 6.67
C LEU A 106 6.76 -11.61 5.49
N GLY A 107 8.01 -11.73 5.03
CA GLY A 107 8.33 -12.53 3.84
C GLY A 107 8.02 -14.02 3.99
N GLY A 108 8.18 -14.60 5.19
CA GLY A 108 7.83 -16.00 5.48
C GLY A 108 6.34 -16.28 5.27
N PRO A 109 5.44 -15.61 5.99
CA PRO A 109 3.99 -15.73 5.82
C PRO A 109 3.51 -15.46 4.38
N ILE A 110 4.08 -14.47 3.69
CA ILE A 110 3.71 -14.17 2.29
C ILE A 110 4.07 -15.33 1.36
N LYS A 111 5.29 -15.87 1.49
CA LYS A 111 5.70 -17.06 0.71
C LYS A 111 4.82 -18.28 1.02
N ALA A 112 4.38 -18.45 2.26
CA ALA A 112 3.44 -19.49 2.64
C ALA A 112 2.08 -19.34 1.94
N ALA A 113 1.55 -18.11 1.83
CA ALA A 113 0.33 -17.83 1.07
C ALA A 113 0.49 -18.21 -0.40
N VAL A 114 1.59 -17.80 -1.03
CA VAL A 114 1.90 -18.14 -2.43
C VAL A 114 2.06 -19.65 -2.62
N ALA A 115 2.76 -20.35 -1.71
CA ALA A 115 2.94 -21.81 -1.75
C ALA A 115 1.61 -22.55 -1.57
N ALA A 116 0.64 -21.98 -0.87
CA ALA A 116 -0.73 -22.49 -0.75
C ALA A 116 -1.57 -22.27 -2.03
N GLY A 117 -1.01 -21.67 -3.08
CA GLY A 117 -1.68 -21.37 -4.35
C GLY A 117 -2.60 -20.15 -4.29
N ILE A 118 -2.51 -19.32 -3.24
CA ILE A 118 -3.32 -18.11 -3.09
C ILE A 118 -2.65 -16.97 -3.85
N PRO A 119 -3.32 -16.30 -4.80
CA PRO A 119 -2.81 -15.11 -5.45
C PRO A 119 -2.58 -13.98 -4.43
N VAL A 120 -1.35 -13.45 -4.38
CA VAL A 120 -0.99 -12.35 -3.49
C VAL A 120 -0.71 -11.09 -4.30
N ILE A 121 -1.34 -9.98 -3.97
CA ILE A 121 -1.00 -8.65 -4.46
C ILE A 121 -0.38 -7.86 -3.32
N SER A 122 0.82 -7.31 -3.54
CA SER A 122 1.39 -6.38 -2.57
C SER A 122 0.92 -4.95 -2.86
N MET A 123 0.81 -4.14 -1.81
CA MET A 123 0.43 -2.74 -1.93
C MET A 123 1.26 -1.84 -1.03
N ASN A 124 1.34 -0.55 -1.35
CA ASN A 124 2.04 0.47 -0.57
C ASN A 124 3.54 0.17 -0.42
N SER A 125 3.94 -0.49 0.67
CA SER A 125 5.32 -0.86 0.94
C SER A 125 5.71 -2.19 0.31
N GLY A 126 6.99 -2.37 -0.03
CA GLY A 126 7.55 -3.65 -0.47
C GLY A 126 7.62 -3.84 -1.98
N ALA A 127 7.54 -2.79 -2.79
CA ALA A 127 7.66 -2.86 -4.25
C ALA A 127 8.90 -3.66 -4.71
N GLY A 128 10.07 -3.38 -4.11
CA GLY A 128 11.35 -4.01 -4.47
C GLY A 128 11.43 -5.52 -4.18
N VAL A 129 10.63 -6.03 -3.25
CA VAL A 129 10.63 -7.44 -2.84
C VAL A 129 9.40 -8.22 -3.28
N SER A 130 8.35 -7.54 -3.74
CA SER A 130 7.06 -8.10 -4.12
C SER A 130 7.20 -9.33 -5.02
N LYS A 131 7.90 -9.19 -6.15
CA LYS A 131 8.12 -10.25 -7.13
C LYS A 131 8.92 -11.43 -6.56
N SER A 132 9.97 -11.17 -5.76
CA SER A 132 10.82 -12.21 -5.17
C SER A 132 10.11 -13.02 -4.09
N LEU A 133 9.06 -12.45 -3.49
CA LEU A 133 8.18 -13.14 -2.54
C LEU A 133 7.05 -13.91 -3.23
N GLY A 134 6.92 -13.79 -4.57
CA GLY A 134 5.93 -14.49 -5.38
C GLY A 134 4.60 -13.77 -5.53
N ALA A 135 4.49 -12.50 -5.12
CA ALA A 135 3.31 -11.70 -5.39
C ALA A 135 3.11 -11.51 -6.91
N VAL A 136 1.85 -11.57 -7.36
CA VAL A 136 1.51 -11.49 -8.79
C VAL A 136 1.69 -10.08 -9.34
N MET A 137 1.57 -9.05 -8.50
CA MET A 137 1.85 -7.65 -8.83
C MET A 137 1.97 -6.80 -7.56
N HIS A 138 2.39 -5.56 -7.75
CA HIS A 138 2.40 -4.51 -6.73
C HIS A 138 1.53 -3.33 -7.15
N VAL A 139 0.84 -2.71 -6.20
CA VAL A 139 0.12 -1.44 -6.37
C VAL A 139 0.65 -0.43 -5.35
N GLY A 140 1.40 0.57 -5.80
CA GLY A 140 2.06 1.54 -4.93
C GLY A 140 2.79 2.60 -5.75
N GLN A 141 3.60 3.41 -5.10
CA GLN A 141 4.48 4.35 -5.79
C GLN A 141 5.94 3.89 -5.73
N PRO A 142 6.81 4.34 -6.64
CA PRO A 142 8.25 4.16 -6.51
C PRO A 142 8.78 5.14 -5.43
N GLU A 143 9.08 4.61 -4.23
CA GLU A 143 9.29 5.42 -3.03
C GLU A 143 10.57 6.25 -3.07
N TYR A 144 11.67 5.67 -3.60
CA TYR A 144 12.93 6.40 -3.77
C TYR A 144 12.76 7.56 -4.76
N GLU A 145 12.14 7.33 -5.91
CA GLU A 145 11.90 8.34 -6.95
C GLU A 145 10.95 9.43 -6.44
N ALA A 146 9.97 9.07 -5.62
CA ALA A 146 9.09 10.03 -4.97
C ALA A 146 9.86 10.94 -4.00
N GLY A 147 10.75 10.34 -3.20
CA GLY A 147 11.68 11.08 -2.33
C GLY A 147 12.62 11.98 -3.13
N LEU A 148 13.23 11.45 -4.20
CA LEU A 148 14.15 12.17 -5.09
C LEU A 148 13.48 13.44 -5.66
N GLY A 149 12.29 13.29 -6.23
CA GLY A 149 11.51 14.43 -6.73
C GLY A 149 11.15 15.44 -5.65
N GLY A 150 10.89 14.98 -4.41
CA GLY A 150 10.70 15.84 -3.24
C GLY A 150 11.95 16.65 -2.90
N GLY A 151 13.11 16.00 -2.91
CA GLY A 151 14.40 16.66 -2.67
C GLY A 151 14.73 17.70 -3.73
N GLU A 152 14.60 17.36 -5.01
CA GLU A 152 14.80 18.31 -6.14
C GLU A 152 13.88 19.51 -6.02
N LYS A 153 12.61 19.28 -5.64
CA LYS A 153 11.64 20.36 -5.43
C LYS A 153 12.02 21.25 -4.25
N SER A 154 12.44 20.66 -3.12
CA SER A 154 12.90 21.44 -1.95
C SER A 154 14.13 22.28 -2.27
N LYS A 155 15.10 21.71 -2.98
CA LYS A 155 16.29 22.40 -3.47
C LYS A 155 15.91 23.57 -4.39
N GLY A 156 14.98 23.35 -5.33
CA GLY A 156 14.48 24.37 -6.25
C GLY A 156 13.75 25.52 -5.54
N LEU A 157 13.22 25.29 -4.35
CA LEU A 157 12.61 26.29 -3.46
C LEU A 157 13.63 27.00 -2.55
N GLY A 158 14.93 26.70 -2.69
CA GLY A 158 15.99 27.30 -1.89
C GLY A 158 16.27 26.58 -0.57
N GLY A 159 15.69 25.38 -0.37
CA GLY A 159 15.98 24.53 0.78
C GLY A 159 17.45 24.10 0.82
N LYS A 160 17.99 23.97 2.03
CA LYS A 160 19.36 23.53 2.30
C LYS A 160 19.45 22.95 3.72
N ASN A 161 20.53 22.22 4.01
CA ASN A 161 20.74 21.57 5.31
C ASN A 161 19.50 20.76 5.71
N SER A 162 19.18 19.77 4.88
CA SER A 162 17.91 19.07 4.96
C SER A 162 17.90 18.01 6.06
N VAL A 163 16.68 17.70 6.55
CA VAL A 163 16.40 16.59 7.47
C VAL A 163 15.14 15.86 7.03
N CYS A 164 15.13 14.53 7.20
CA CYS A 164 13.98 13.67 6.99
C CYS A 164 13.55 13.06 8.32
N PHE A 165 12.29 13.25 8.73
CA PHE A 165 11.71 12.61 9.91
C PHE A 165 10.96 11.34 9.53
N ASN A 166 11.44 10.20 10.04
CA ASN A 166 10.88 8.87 9.76
C ASN A 166 10.19 8.30 11.00
N HIS A 167 8.86 8.17 10.94
CA HIS A 167 8.03 7.67 12.03
C HIS A 167 7.80 6.15 12.01
N GLU A 168 8.35 5.45 11.00
CA GLU A 168 8.33 3.98 10.91
C GLU A 168 9.74 3.45 10.59
N PRO A 169 10.65 3.38 11.56
CA PRO A 169 12.04 3.00 11.32
C PRO A 169 12.24 1.62 10.69
N MET A 170 11.30 0.69 10.88
CA MET A 170 11.35 -0.65 10.29
C MET A 170 10.85 -0.69 8.83
N ASN A 171 10.13 0.35 8.39
CA ASN A 171 9.56 0.40 7.05
C ASN A 171 10.60 0.80 6.01
N THR A 172 10.95 -0.14 5.12
CA THR A 172 11.94 0.09 4.05
C THR A 172 11.49 1.16 3.07
N ALA A 173 10.19 1.28 2.79
CA ALA A 173 9.65 2.30 1.89
C ALA A 173 9.90 3.72 2.41
N LEU A 174 9.77 3.94 3.73
CA LEU A 174 10.01 5.26 4.32
C LEU A 174 11.51 5.59 4.36
N LYS A 175 12.38 4.59 4.51
CA LYS A 175 13.83 4.78 4.34
C LYS A 175 14.17 5.19 2.92
N ASP A 176 13.55 4.57 1.92
CA ASP A 176 13.75 4.91 0.50
C ASP A 176 13.28 6.35 0.22
N ARG A 177 12.16 6.81 0.80
CA ARG A 177 11.71 8.22 0.72
C ARG A 177 12.77 9.17 1.25
N CYS A 178 13.34 8.90 2.44
CA CYS A 178 14.36 9.74 3.05
C CYS A 178 15.67 9.73 2.24
N GLN A 179 16.10 8.56 1.74
CA GLN A 179 17.29 8.46 0.91
C GLN A 179 17.11 9.23 -0.40
N GLY A 180 15.99 9.01 -1.10
CA GLY A 180 15.68 9.75 -2.32
C GLY A 180 15.64 11.26 -2.07
N PHE A 181 15.03 11.70 -0.95
CA PHE A 181 14.98 13.11 -0.59
C PHE A 181 16.39 13.71 -0.41
N ALA A 182 17.27 13.04 0.32
CA ALA A 182 18.65 13.50 0.49
C ALA A 182 19.40 13.59 -0.85
N ASP A 183 19.26 12.57 -1.71
CA ASP A 183 19.91 12.54 -3.02
C ASP A 183 19.35 13.64 -3.94
N GLY A 184 18.04 13.92 -3.92
CA GLY A 184 17.42 15.02 -4.65
C GLY A 184 17.86 16.40 -4.17
N MET A 185 18.11 16.56 -2.86
CA MET A 185 18.76 17.75 -2.30
C MET A 185 20.24 17.88 -2.73
N GLY A 186 20.88 16.76 -3.09
CA GLY A 186 22.33 16.68 -3.31
C GLY A 186 23.11 16.72 -2.01
N GLU A 187 22.54 16.23 -0.93
CA GLU A 187 23.07 16.23 0.43
C GLU A 187 23.26 14.80 0.96
N LYS A 188 24.00 14.64 2.03
CA LYS A 188 24.03 13.36 2.75
C LYS A 188 22.73 13.12 3.49
N LEU A 189 22.33 11.86 3.56
CA LEU A 189 21.17 11.46 4.34
C LEU A 189 21.30 11.92 5.80
N ASN A 190 20.37 12.76 6.23
CA ASN A 190 20.15 13.17 7.61
C ASN A 190 18.73 12.74 7.98
N MET A 191 18.60 11.50 8.47
CA MET A 191 17.33 10.91 8.86
C MET A 191 17.24 10.85 10.38
N VAL A 192 16.16 11.38 10.93
CA VAL A 192 15.83 11.31 12.35
C VAL A 192 14.67 10.35 12.50
N GLU A 193 14.93 9.27 13.23
CA GLU A 193 13.88 8.32 13.60
C GLU A 193 13.06 8.90 14.75
N VAL A 194 11.74 8.86 14.59
CA VAL A 194 10.76 9.34 15.58
C VAL A 194 9.73 8.26 15.87
N SER A 195 8.98 8.41 16.95
CA SER A 195 7.83 7.55 17.26
C SER A 195 6.64 7.89 16.36
N SER A 196 5.48 7.27 16.63
CA SER A 196 4.20 7.66 16.02
C SER A 196 3.35 8.57 16.91
N ASP A 197 3.85 8.99 18.07
CA ASP A 197 3.15 9.89 18.98
C ASP A 197 3.31 11.35 18.55
N PHE A 198 2.19 12.07 18.50
CA PHE A 198 2.15 13.43 18.01
C PHE A 198 3.05 14.40 18.79
N ASP A 199 2.96 14.36 20.13
CA ASP A 199 3.70 15.28 20.99
C ASP A 199 5.20 14.95 21.02
N ASP A 200 5.54 13.67 20.98
CA ASP A 200 6.93 13.22 20.91
C ASP A 200 7.59 13.66 19.58
N ILE A 201 6.92 13.47 18.45
CA ILE A 201 7.40 13.97 17.15
C ILE A 201 7.56 15.49 17.18
N LYS A 202 6.52 16.22 17.63
CA LYS A 202 6.57 17.69 17.71
C LYS A 202 7.76 18.17 18.53
N ASN A 203 7.98 17.58 19.70
CA ASN A 203 9.07 17.93 20.58
C ASN A 203 10.44 17.59 19.98
N THR A 204 10.54 16.43 19.28
CA THR A 204 11.77 16.03 18.57
C THR A 204 12.10 17.02 17.44
N VAL A 205 11.10 17.46 16.66
CA VAL A 205 11.29 18.49 15.62
C VAL A 205 11.78 19.79 16.24
N ILE A 206 11.16 20.28 17.33
CA ILE A 206 11.57 21.49 18.04
C ILE A 206 13.02 21.37 18.53
N ALA A 207 13.39 20.25 19.16
CA ALA A 207 14.73 20.00 19.66
C ALA A 207 15.76 19.96 18.53
N HIS A 208 15.46 19.25 17.42
CA HIS A 208 16.33 19.20 16.24
C HIS A 208 16.56 20.59 15.66
N MET A 209 15.49 21.35 15.41
CA MET A 209 15.55 22.69 14.84
C MET A 209 16.23 23.72 15.75
N SER A 210 16.20 23.51 17.05
CA SER A 210 16.91 24.36 18.04
C SER A 210 18.40 24.08 18.03
N SER A 211 18.79 22.81 17.89
CA SER A 211 20.18 22.35 17.84
C SER A 211 20.81 22.58 16.45
N ASN A 212 20.01 22.64 15.39
CA ASN A 212 20.42 22.85 14.00
C ASN A 212 19.68 24.06 13.40
N PRO A 213 20.00 25.28 13.82
CA PRO A 213 19.23 26.48 13.44
C PRO A 213 19.28 26.79 11.94
N ASP A 214 20.27 26.26 11.22
CA ASP A 214 20.47 26.44 9.79
C ASP A 214 19.66 25.42 8.93
N THR A 215 18.88 24.53 9.54
CA THR A 215 18.00 23.61 8.80
C THR A 215 17.01 24.41 7.97
N GLY A 216 17.10 24.27 6.65
CA GLY A 216 16.28 25.02 5.68
C GLY A 216 15.32 24.15 4.87
N ALA A 217 15.40 22.81 5.00
CA ALA A 217 14.43 21.90 4.37
C ALA A 217 14.09 20.72 5.29
N ILE A 218 12.83 20.36 5.34
CA ILE A 218 12.30 19.22 6.10
C ILE A 218 11.46 18.35 5.16
N MET A 219 11.64 17.01 5.26
CA MET A 219 10.73 16.02 4.71
C MET A 219 10.10 15.23 5.85
N ALA A 220 8.77 15.21 5.89
CA ALA A 220 7.98 14.32 6.75
C ALA A 220 7.32 13.23 5.88
N VAL A 221 7.62 11.97 6.16
CA VAL A 221 7.34 10.84 5.25
C VAL A 221 5.93 10.24 5.36
N GLY A 222 5.00 10.95 5.96
CA GLY A 222 3.58 10.62 6.06
C GLY A 222 2.81 11.61 6.93
N PRO A 223 1.47 11.56 6.99
CA PRO A 223 0.66 12.47 7.81
C PRO A 223 1.01 12.41 9.29
N THR A 224 1.28 11.22 9.82
CA THR A 224 1.72 10.99 11.21
C THR A 224 2.95 11.82 11.57
N GLY A 225 3.90 11.98 10.63
CA GLY A 225 5.08 12.84 10.83
C GLY A 225 4.84 14.31 10.47
N CYS A 226 3.98 14.57 9.48
CA CYS A 226 3.79 15.92 8.94
C CYS A 226 2.96 16.82 9.87
N ASP A 227 1.85 16.32 10.40
CA ASP A 227 0.94 17.12 11.24
C ASP A 227 1.66 17.68 12.48
N PRO A 228 2.43 16.88 13.28
CA PRO A 228 3.20 17.43 14.38
C PRO A 228 4.36 18.34 13.92
N THR A 229 4.95 18.11 12.73
CA THR A 229 5.97 19.00 12.16
C THR A 229 5.39 20.36 11.83
N ILE A 230 4.19 20.43 11.26
CA ILE A 230 3.45 21.67 11.02
C ILE A 230 3.24 22.42 12.35
N ALA A 231 2.79 21.71 13.39
CA ALA A 231 2.56 22.30 14.71
C ALA A 231 3.86 22.85 15.32
N ALA A 232 4.96 22.09 15.23
CA ALA A 232 6.28 22.51 15.71
C ALA A 232 6.77 23.78 15.00
N LEU A 233 6.67 23.85 13.67
CA LEU A 233 7.11 25.03 12.91
C LEU A 233 6.26 26.27 13.22
N LYS A 234 4.95 26.11 13.43
CA LYS A 234 4.06 27.19 13.86
C LYS A 234 4.43 27.69 15.28
N GLU A 235 4.64 26.79 16.22
CA GLU A 235 5.04 27.12 17.60
C GLU A 235 6.38 27.88 17.64
N MET A 236 7.35 27.47 16.83
CA MET A 236 8.66 28.10 16.72
C MET A 236 8.67 29.40 15.90
N GLY A 237 7.55 29.81 15.31
CA GLY A 237 7.49 30.95 14.39
C GLY A 237 8.33 30.74 13.11
N LYS A 238 8.58 29.50 12.70
CA LYS A 238 9.35 29.10 11.52
C LYS A 238 8.45 28.67 10.33
N ALA A 239 7.13 28.66 10.48
CA ALA A 239 6.18 28.39 9.42
C ALA A 239 6.43 29.32 8.21
N GLY A 240 6.54 28.72 7.00
CA GLY A 240 6.86 29.45 5.77
C GLY A 240 8.30 29.97 5.62
N LYS A 241 9.17 29.73 6.63
CA LYS A 241 10.61 30.10 6.60
C LYS A 241 11.52 28.91 6.32
N VAL A 242 11.02 27.70 6.49
CA VAL A 242 11.67 26.43 6.20
C VAL A 242 10.86 25.74 5.12
N VAL A 243 11.51 25.15 4.14
CA VAL A 243 10.82 24.37 3.11
C VAL A 243 10.35 23.07 3.74
N LEU A 244 9.03 22.89 3.86
CA LEU A 244 8.42 21.67 4.36
C LEU A 244 7.76 20.91 3.20
N GLY A 245 8.27 19.70 2.92
CA GLY A 245 7.62 18.70 2.08
C GLY A 245 6.99 17.62 2.95
N CYS A 246 5.79 17.19 2.59
CA CYS A 246 5.07 16.11 3.26
C CYS A 246 4.76 14.99 2.28
N PHE A 247 4.69 13.75 2.75
CA PHE A 247 4.03 12.70 2.01
C PHE A 247 2.56 12.65 2.40
N ASP A 248 1.73 12.32 1.42
CA ASP A 248 0.29 12.15 1.50
C ASP A 248 -0.52 13.43 1.72
N LEU A 249 -1.82 13.26 1.72
CA LEU A 249 -2.78 14.33 1.92
C LEU A 249 -3.65 14.02 3.16
N GLY A 250 -3.71 15.00 4.03
CA GLY A 250 -4.63 15.05 5.15
C GLY A 250 -5.15 16.47 5.33
N PRO A 251 -6.20 16.72 6.13
CA PRO A 251 -6.74 18.05 6.32
C PRO A 251 -5.70 19.08 6.77
N ALA A 252 -4.84 18.73 7.75
CA ALA A 252 -3.81 19.66 8.26
C ALA A 252 -2.74 19.95 7.20
N ILE A 253 -2.36 18.98 6.37
CA ILE A 253 -1.40 19.18 5.27
C ILE A 253 -1.98 20.08 4.20
N VAL A 254 -3.24 19.88 3.81
CA VAL A 254 -3.95 20.73 2.84
C VAL A 254 -4.05 22.17 3.36
N ASP A 255 -4.46 22.36 4.60
CA ASP A 255 -4.51 23.69 5.23
C ASP A 255 -3.12 24.33 5.30
N GLY A 256 -2.08 23.53 5.61
CA GLY A 256 -0.68 23.97 5.61
C GLY A 256 -0.19 24.39 4.22
N ILE A 257 -0.64 23.74 3.13
CA ILE A 257 -0.33 24.17 1.76
C ILE A 257 -1.02 25.52 1.45
N ILE A 258 -2.25 25.69 1.88
CA ILE A 258 -3.03 26.90 1.64
C ILE A 258 -2.41 28.09 2.38
N ASP A 259 -2.05 27.92 3.65
CA ASP A 259 -1.46 28.96 4.50
C ASP A 259 0.05 29.18 4.25
N GLY A 260 0.70 28.27 3.50
CA GLY A 260 2.12 28.35 3.13
C GLY A 260 3.08 27.76 4.17
N THR A 261 2.61 27.08 5.20
CA THR A 261 3.44 26.33 6.14
C THR A 261 4.04 25.11 5.46
N VAL A 262 3.27 24.43 4.60
CA VAL A 262 3.70 23.29 3.77
C VAL A 262 3.90 23.78 2.34
N ASN A 263 5.06 23.53 1.76
CA ASN A 263 5.37 23.97 0.41
C ASN A 263 4.79 23.02 -0.66
N TYR A 264 4.78 21.72 -0.38
CA TYR A 264 4.19 20.70 -1.23
C TYR A 264 3.90 19.43 -0.46
N ALA A 265 2.97 18.63 -0.99
CA ALA A 265 2.77 17.26 -0.58
C ALA A 265 2.99 16.32 -1.76
N ILE A 266 3.45 15.10 -1.48
CA ILE A 266 3.62 14.01 -2.44
C ILE A 266 2.48 13.04 -2.23
N ASP A 267 1.51 13.07 -3.12
CA ASP A 267 0.31 12.25 -3.07
C ASP A 267 0.56 10.91 -3.79
N GLN A 268 0.44 9.83 -3.05
CA GLN A 268 0.55 8.48 -3.57
C GLN A 268 -0.79 7.80 -3.85
N GLN A 269 -1.91 8.51 -3.70
CA GLN A 269 -3.28 8.04 -3.98
C GLN A 269 -3.65 6.79 -3.17
N GLN A 270 -3.74 6.92 -1.87
CA GLN A 270 -4.02 5.86 -0.90
C GLN A 270 -5.29 5.07 -1.22
N PHE A 271 -6.36 5.78 -1.61
CA PHE A 271 -7.62 5.18 -2.02
C PHE A 271 -7.43 4.19 -3.19
N LEU A 272 -6.64 4.60 -4.20
CA LEU A 272 -6.33 3.75 -5.35
C LEU A 272 -5.58 2.48 -4.93
N GLN A 273 -4.65 2.60 -3.97
CA GLN A 273 -3.91 1.46 -3.44
C GLN A 273 -4.81 0.44 -2.73
N GLY A 274 -5.87 0.90 -2.07
CA GLY A 274 -6.88 0.01 -1.49
C GLY A 274 -7.84 -0.59 -2.52
N TYR A 275 -8.28 0.23 -3.48
CA TYR A 275 -9.31 -0.12 -4.44
C TYR A 275 -8.84 -1.13 -5.51
N VAL A 276 -7.73 -0.81 -6.18
CA VAL A 276 -7.26 -1.57 -7.35
C VAL A 276 -6.93 -3.03 -7.05
N PRO A 277 -6.19 -3.39 -5.97
CA PRO A 277 -5.89 -4.78 -5.69
C PRO A 277 -7.14 -5.66 -5.52
N VAL A 278 -8.18 -5.14 -4.88
CA VAL A 278 -9.45 -5.85 -4.68
C VAL A 278 -10.14 -6.11 -6.03
N VAL A 279 -10.22 -5.09 -6.89
CA VAL A 279 -10.80 -5.22 -8.24
C VAL A 279 -10.02 -6.23 -9.07
N VAL A 280 -8.68 -6.19 -9.03
CA VAL A 280 -7.83 -7.14 -9.77
C VAL A 280 -8.02 -8.57 -9.28
N LEU A 281 -8.05 -8.81 -7.98
CA LEU A 281 -8.30 -10.16 -7.44
C LEU A 281 -9.70 -10.66 -7.76
N HIS A 282 -10.71 -9.79 -7.71
CA HIS A 282 -12.05 -10.13 -8.15
C HIS A 282 -12.10 -10.55 -9.63
N LEU A 283 -11.43 -9.81 -10.52
CA LEU A 283 -11.33 -10.16 -11.94
C LEU A 283 -10.51 -11.44 -12.16
N ASN A 284 -9.47 -11.67 -11.37
CA ASN A 284 -8.69 -12.90 -11.40
C ASN A 284 -9.56 -14.11 -11.03
N HIS A 285 -10.31 -14.02 -9.92
CA HIS A 285 -11.24 -15.07 -9.50
C HIS A 285 -12.29 -15.37 -10.59
N ARG A 286 -12.90 -14.32 -11.16
CA ARG A 286 -13.99 -14.46 -12.13
C ARG A 286 -13.54 -14.93 -13.51
N ASN A 287 -12.41 -14.40 -14.00
CA ASN A 287 -12.00 -14.53 -15.41
C ASN A 287 -10.60 -15.11 -15.59
N GLY A 288 -9.85 -15.38 -14.52
CA GLY A 288 -8.43 -15.79 -14.59
C GLY A 288 -7.50 -14.70 -15.13
N THR A 289 -7.89 -13.41 -15.08
CA THR A 289 -7.12 -12.31 -15.66
C THR A 289 -6.29 -11.58 -14.62
N LEU A 290 -5.04 -11.24 -14.99
CA LEU A 290 -4.13 -10.41 -14.19
C LEU A 290 -3.48 -9.36 -15.07
N PRO A 291 -3.21 -8.14 -14.56
CA PRO A 291 -2.39 -7.16 -15.24
C PRO A 291 -0.97 -7.70 -15.49
N GLY A 292 -0.36 -7.33 -16.62
CA GLY A 292 0.99 -7.76 -16.98
C GLY A 292 2.11 -7.11 -16.16
N ASN A 293 1.82 -5.98 -15.49
CA ASN A 293 2.78 -5.20 -14.70
C ASN A 293 2.15 -4.67 -13.42
N SER A 294 3.01 -4.24 -12.49
CA SER A 294 2.62 -3.45 -11.32
C SER A 294 1.98 -2.11 -11.73
N ILE A 295 1.15 -1.56 -10.85
CA ILE A 295 0.45 -0.29 -11.08
C ILE A 295 1.04 0.76 -10.15
N ASN A 296 1.62 1.83 -10.75
CA ASN A 296 2.09 2.98 -10.00
C ASN A 296 0.93 3.90 -9.66
N SER A 297 0.72 4.14 -8.36
CA SER A 297 -0.32 5.03 -7.84
C SER A 297 0.14 6.49 -7.65
N GLY A 298 1.43 6.76 -7.79
CA GLY A 298 2.07 8.06 -7.62
C GLY A 298 3.50 8.04 -8.14
N PRO A 299 4.34 9.07 -7.84
CA PRO A 299 4.01 10.25 -7.06
C PRO A 299 3.25 11.34 -7.84
N GLY A 300 2.34 12.02 -7.16
CA GLY A 300 1.72 13.25 -7.62
C GLY A 300 2.08 14.43 -6.72
N PHE A 301 2.50 15.58 -7.27
CA PHE A 301 2.84 16.73 -6.45
C PHE A 301 1.64 17.67 -6.27
N VAL A 302 1.25 17.89 -5.02
CA VAL A 302 0.23 18.87 -4.63
C VAL A 302 0.91 20.08 -4.02
N THR A 303 0.57 21.24 -4.56
CA THR A 303 1.12 22.56 -4.19
C THR A 303 0.00 23.57 -4.09
N LYS A 304 0.30 24.81 -3.68
CA LYS A 304 -0.67 25.90 -3.67
C LYS A 304 -1.37 26.12 -5.01
N GLY A 305 -0.71 25.74 -6.13
CA GLY A 305 -1.27 25.90 -7.48
C GLY A 305 -2.38 24.93 -7.84
N ASN A 306 -2.47 23.76 -7.15
CA ASN A 306 -3.44 22.73 -7.47
C ASN A 306 -4.17 22.11 -6.26
N VAL A 307 -3.90 22.58 -5.03
CA VAL A 307 -4.48 22.01 -3.80
C VAL A 307 -6.01 22.08 -3.77
N GLU A 308 -6.61 23.07 -4.39
CA GLU A 308 -8.07 23.21 -4.45
C GLU A 308 -8.76 22.03 -5.18
N LEU A 309 -8.03 21.36 -6.10
CA LEU A 309 -8.55 20.18 -6.82
C LEU A 309 -8.75 18.97 -5.91
N VAL A 310 -7.96 18.86 -4.84
CA VAL A 310 -7.93 17.69 -3.93
C VAL A 310 -8.47 18.01 -2.53
N LYS A 311 -8.64 19.27 -2.17
CA LYS A 311 -9.03 19.73 -0.83
C LYS A 311 -10.25 19.01 -0.24
N LYS A 312 -11.29 18.79 -1.04
CA LYS A 312 -12.53 18.13 -0.58
C LYS A 312 -12.37 16.63 -0.41
N LEU A 313 -11.32 16.04 -0.99
CA LEU A 313 -11.05 14.60 -1.03
C LEU A 313 -10.02 14.18 0.02
N ALA A 314 -9.24 15.13 0.56
CA ALA A 314 -8.19 14.88 1.53
C ALA A 314 -8.73 14.17 2.79
N GLY A 315 -8.10 13.07 3.18
CA GLY A 315 -8.53 12.22 4.28
C GLY A 315 -9.76 11.33 3.98
N LYS A 316 -10.26 11.32 2.74
CA LYS A 316 -11.41 10.50 2.30
C LYS A 316 -11.06 9.61 1.11
N GLU A 317 -10.69 10.21 0.00
CA GLU A 317 -10.35 9.56 -1.26
C GLU A 317 -8.94 9.93 -1.75
N ARG A 318 -8.32 10.86 -1.04
CA ARG A 318 -6.95 11.31 -1.31
C ARG A 318 -6.20 11.53 -0.01
#